data_0e912ef307e30c511d666203f4a7defc
#
_entry.id   0e912ef307e30c511d666203f4a7defc
#
_cell.length_a   1.000
_cell.length_b   1.000
_cell.length_c   1.000
_cell.angle_alpha   90.00
_cell.angle_beta   90.00
_cell.angle_gamma   90.00
#
_symmetry.space_group_name_H-M   'P 1'
#
loop_
_entity.id
_entity.type
_entity.pdbx_description
1 polymer ?
#
loop_
_entity_poly.entity_id
_entity_poly.type
_entity_poly.pdbx_seq_one_letter_code
_entity_poly.pdbx_strand_id
1 'polypeptide(L)'
;MKPFLKWAGGKYRVMGKITPVLPEGDRFIEPFAGSGAVFLNTEYKNYLINDLNSDLIQTFQYLQKEGQSFIDDAKGLFLPKYNQEEAFYLLREEFNTTKDLRRKATIFIYLNKHCFNGLCRYNKKGGFNVPFGSYKSPSFPEEEMLFFYQKSQNVEFTNMDFTDVLRQVKANDVVYCDPPYVPLT
;
A
#
# COMPACT_ATOMS: atom_id res chain seq x y z
N MET A 1 0.45 6.51 -13.03
CA MET A 1 1.66 6.20 -12.21
C MET A 1 1.57 4.80 -11.64
N LYS A 2 2.66 4.05 -11.60
CA LYS A 2 2.72 2.72 -10.95
C LYS A 2 2.74 2.89 -9.42
N PRO A 3 2.03 2.04 -8.64
CA PRO A 3 2.15 2.03 -7.18
C PRO A 3 3.56 1.70 -6.68
N PHE A 4 3.96 2.28 -5.56
CA PHE A 4 5.26 1.99 -4.96
C PHE A 4 5.31 0.61 -4.26
N LEU A 5 4.18 0.01 -3.89
CA LEU A 5 4.09 -1.35 -3.35
C LEU A 5 3.69 -2.37 -4.42
N LYS A 6 4.23 -3.58 -4.31
CA LYS A 6 3.71 -4.75 -5.04
C LYS A 6 2.46 -5.25 -4.31
N TRP A 7 1.40 -5.56 -5.05
CA TRP A 7 0.15 -6.04 -4.47
C TRP A 7 -0.52 -7.07 -5.37
N ALA A 8 -0.94 -8.19 -4.79
CA ALA A 8 -1.65 -9.22 -5.53
C ALA A 8 -2.98 -8.66 -6.05
N GLY A 9 -3.32 -8.92 -7.31
CA GLY A 9 -4.55 -8.39 -7.91
C GLY A 9 -4.51 -6.90 -8.30
N GLY A 10 -3.34 -6.21 -8.14
CA GLY A 10 -3.20 -4.78 -8.42
C GLY A 10 -3.65 -4.41 -9.85
N LYS A 11 -4.45 -3.34 -9.97
CA LYS A 11 -5.14 -2.94 -11.22
C LYS A 11 -4.31 -2.08 -12.16
N TYR A 12 -3.05 -1.75 -11.83
CA TYR A 12 -2.23 -0.84 -12.64
C TYR A 12 -2.18 -1.20 -14.13
N ARG A 13 -2.04 -2.51 -14.45
CA ARG A 13 -1.96 -2.98 -15.85
C ARG A 13 -3.24 -2.80 -16.66
N VAL A 14 -4.37 -2.63 -15.99
CA VAL A 14 -5.69 -2.50 -16.62
C VAL A 14 -6.30 -1.10 -16.47
N MET A 15 -5.53 -0.14 -15.95
CA MET A 15 -6.00 1.25 -15.76
C MET A 15 -6.52 1.88 -17.07
N GLY A 16 -5.90 1.59 -18.21
CA GLY A 16 -6.39 2.06 -19.50
C GLY A 16 -7.80 1.59 -19.86
N LYS A 17 -8.31 0.54 -19.20
CA LYS A 17 -9.69 0.05 -19.36
C LYS A 17 -10.60 0.56 -18.24
N ILE A 18 -10.06 0.83 -17.05
CA ILE A 18 -10.83 1.29 -15.88
C ILE A 18 -11.13 2.78 -16.01
N THR A 19 -10.11 3.61 -16.24
CA THR A 19 -10.26 5.07 -16.25
C THR A 19 -11.37 5.59 -17.20
N PRO A 20 -11.52 5.06 -18.44
CA PRO A 20 -12.56 5.56 -19.36
C PRO A 20 -14.01 5.26 -18.96
N VAL A 21 -14.21 4.32 -18.02
CA VAL A 21 -15.56 3.92 -17.57
C VAL A 21 -15.92 4.48 -16.20
N LEU A 22 -14.98 5.16 -15.54
CA LEU A 22 -15.27 5.83 -14.26
C LEU A 22 -16.09 7.10 -14.52
N PRO A 23 -17.20 7.29 -13.80
CA PRO A 23 -18.01 8.51 -13.93
C PRO A 23 -17.31 9.72 -13.32
N GLU A 24 -17.77 10.92 -13.65
CA GLU A 24 -17.44 12.13 -12.92
C GLU A 24 -18.10 12.14 -11.54
N GLY A 25 -17.49 12.82 -10.58
CA GLY A 25 -18.02 12.98 -9.23
C GLY A 25 -17.15 13.87 -8.35
N ASP A 26 -17.64 14.18 -7.15
CA ASP A 26 -16.97 15.09 -6.23
C ASP A 26 -15.89 14.41 -5.38
N ARG A 27 -16.14 13.16 -4.99
CA ARG A 27 -15.24 12.35 -4.19
C ARG A 27 -15.16 10.93 -4.71
N PHE A 28 -13.94 10.40 -4.77
CA PHE A 28 -13.68 9.01 -5.10
C PHE A 28 -13.47 8.17 -3.84
N ILE A 29 -14.15 7.04 -3.75
CA ILE A 29 -14.09 6.13 -2.61
C ILE A 29 -13.60 4.76 -3.08
N GLU A 30 -12.54 4.26 -2.47
CA GLU A 30 -11.97 2.94 -2.75
C GLU A 30 -11.94 2.11 -1.46
N PRO A 31 -12.96 1.27 -1.18
CA PRO A 31 -13.07 0.48 0.05
C PRO A 31 -12.01 -0.62 0.18
N PHE A 32 -11.42 -1.06 -0.93
CA PHE A 32 -10.42 -2.14 -1.03
C PHE A 32 -9.22 -1.65 -1.84
N ALA A 33 -8.44 -0.74 -1.26
CA ALA A 33 -7.44 0.01 -2.01
C ALA A 33 -6.23 -0.81 -2.46
N GLY A 34 -5.82 -1.81 -1.67
CA GLY A 34 -4.58 -2.52 -1.94
C GLY A 34 -3.42 -1.54 -2.15
N SER A 35 -2.71 -1.64 -3.27
CA SER A 35 -1.60 -0.71 -3.56
C SER A 35 -2.00 0.71 -3.95
N GLY A 36 -3.29 1.05 -4.01
CA GLY A 36 -3.79 2.35 -4.43
C GLY A 36 -3.68 2.62 -5.93
N ALA A 37 -3.67 1.56 -6.75
CA ALA A 37 -3.44 1.71 -8.19
C ALA A 37 -4.50 2.56 -8.89
N VAL A 38 -5.78 2.48 -8.47
CA VAL A 38 -6.86 3.23 -9.09
C VAL A 38 -6.82 4.69 -8.62
N PHE A 39 -6.74 4.91 -7.32
CA PHE A 39 -6.56 6.24 -6.74
C PHE A 39 -5.41 7.02 -7.40
N LEU A 40 -4.23 6.41 -7.57
CA LEU A 40 -3.04 7.05 -8.16
C LEU A 40 -3.19 7.44 -9.63
N ASN A 41 -4.17 6.88 -10.34
CA ASN A 41 -4.37 7.09 -11.78
C ASN A 41 -5.74 7.71 -12.12
N THR A 42 -6.40 8.35 -11.15
CA THR A 42 -7.66 9.08 -11.31
C THR A 42 -7.53 10.52 -10.83
N GLU A 43 -8.41 11.40 -11.32
CA GLU A 43 -8.40 12.82 -10.95
C GLU A 43 -9.77 13.22 -10.40
N TYR A 44 -9.91 13.11 -9.06
CA TYR A 44 -11.06 13.62 -8.32
C TYR A 44 -10.62 14.69 -7.33
N LYS A 45 -11.54 15.50 -6.88
CA LYS A 45 -11.26 16.60 -5.94
C LYS A 45 -10.88 16.08 -4.55
N ASN A 46 -11.54 15.02 -4.08
CA ASN A 46 -11.33 14.41 -2.78
C ASN A 46 -11.30 12.88 -2.92
N TYR A 47 -10.64 12.23 -1.96
CA TYR A 47 -10.52 10.77 -1.91
C TYR A 47 -10.78 10.24 -0.51
N LEU A 48 -11.49 9.11 -0.42
CA LEU A 48 -11.57 8.25 0.76
C LEU A 48 -11.02 6.88 0.37
N ILE A 49 -9.84 6.56 0.86
CA ILE A 49 -9.10 5.36 0.48
C ILE A 49 -8.97 4.46 1.70
N ASN A 50 -9.54 3.27 1.60
CA ASN A 50 -9.63 2.33 2.71
C ASN A 50 -9.03 0.97 2.37
N ASP A 51 -8.46 0.32 3.35
CA ASP A 51 -8.12 -1.09 3.30
C ASP A 51 -8.17 -1.68 4.71
N LEU A 52 -8.54 -2.96 4.82
CA LEU A 52 -8.58 -3.66 6.10
C LEU A 52 -7.16 -3.96 6.63
N ASN A 53 -6.14 -3.89 5.79
CA ASN A 53 -4.75 -4.06 6.18
C ASN A 53 -4.21 -2.79 6.87
N SER A 54 -4.12 -2.84 8.20
CA SER A 54 -3.66 -1.71 9.01
C SER A 54 -2.21 -1.29 8.72
N ASP A 55 -1.32 -2.24 8.42
CA ASP A 55 0.09 -1.95 8.11
C ASP A 55 0.23 -1.18 6.79
N LEU A 56 -0.63 -1.50 5.80
CA LEU A 56 -0.72 -0.78 4.54
C LEU A 56 -1.19 0.66 4.76
N ILE A 57 -2.31 0.83 5.46
CA ILE A 57 -2.89 2.16 5.70
C ILE A 57 -1.96 3.04 6.53
N GLN A 58 -1.33 2.49 7.57
CA GLN A 58 -0.32 3.22 8.34
C GLN A 58 0.86 3.67 7.47
N THR A 59 1.32 2.81 6.55
CA THR A 59 2.39 3.16 5.61
C THR A 59 1.98 4.34 4.71
N PHE A 60 0.75 4.35 4.22
CA PHE A 60 0.20 5.45 3.43
C PHE A 60 0.11 6.74 4.24
N GLN A 61 -0.38 6.67 5.47
CA GLN A 61 -0.53 7.81 6.37
C GLN A 61 0.83 8.43 6.76
N TYR A 62 1.85 7.60 7.06
CA TYR A 62 3.20 8.12 7.35
C TYR A 62 3.84 8.76 6.13
N LEU A 63 3.71 8.15 4.96
CA LEU A 63 4.23 8.74 3.72
C LEU A 63 3.52 10.06 3.39
N GLN A 64 2.18 10.14 3.54
CA GLN A 64 1.40 11.37 3.36
C GLN A 64 1.84 12.48 4.31
N LYS A 65 2.10 12.14 5.57
CA LYS A 65 2.40 13.10 6.63
C LYS A 65 3.84 13.63 6.56
N GLU A 66 4.80 12.76 6.29
CA GLU A 66 6.22 13.08 6.47
C GLU A 66 7.00 13.23 5.16
N GLY A 67 6.47 12.75 4.05
CA GLY A 67 7.06 12.93 2.72
C GLY A 67 8.51 12.47 2.65
N GLN A 68 9.39 13.41 2.30
CA GLN A 68 10.81 13.10 2.05
C GLN A 68 11.51 12.45 3.24
N SER A 69 11.24 12.89 4.46
CA SER A 69 11.85 12.31 5.66
C SER A 69 11.54 10.82 5.82
N PHE A 70 10.28 10.42 5.56
CA PHE A 70 9.88 9.02 5.59
C PHE A 70 10.51 8.22 4.43
N ILE A 71 10.61 8.83 3.25
CA ILE A 71 11.25 8.23 2.07
C ILE A 71 12.74 7.94 2.35
N ASP A 72 13.46 8.90 2.93
CA ASP A 72 14.89 8.77 3.21
C ASP A 72 15.16 7.64 4.24
N ASP A 73 14.34 7.54 5.28
CA ASP A 73 14.45 6.46 6.26
C ASP A 73 14.15 5.09 5.65
N ALA A 74 13.10 4.99 4.81
CA ALA A 74 12.82 3.76 4.10
C ALA A 74 13.95 3.36 3.15
N LYS A 75 14.55 4.34 2.45
CA LYS A 75 15.69 4.14 1.53
C LYS A 75 16.91 3.58 2.26
N GLY A 76 17.12 3.97 3.52
CA GLY A 76 18.19 3.43 4.37
C GLY A 76 18.17 1.91 4.54
N LEU A 77 16.99 1.27 4.37
CA LEU A 77 16.84 -0.19 4.41
C LEU A 77 17.13 -0.89 3.07
N PHE A 78 17.44 -0.15 2.00
CA PHE A 78 17.77 -0.72 0.69
C PHE A 78 19.28 -0.78 0.41
N LEU A 79 20.10 -0.57 1.42
CA LEU A 79 21.55 -0.76 1.32
C LEU A 79 21.89 -2.24 1.13
N PRO A 80 22.99 -2.60 0.42
CA PRO A 80 23.36 -3.98 0.14
C PRO A 80 23.44 -4.90 1.35
N LYS A 81 23.84 -4.38 2.52
CA LYS A 81 23.90 -5.14 3.78
C LYS A 81 22.54 -5.68 4.25
N TYR A 82 21.43 -5.06 3.83
CA TYR A 82 20.09 -5.51 4.16
C TYR A 82 19.51 -6.49 3.13
N ASN A 83 20.12 -6.62 1.93
CA ASN A 83 19.68 -7.60 0.94
C ASN A 83 20.35 -8.98 1.18
N GLN A 84 20.27 -9.45 2.41
CA GLN A 84 20.79 -10.74 2.88
C GLN A 84 19.66 -11.47 3.62
N GLU A 85 19.65 -12.79 3.54
CA GLU A 85 18.60 -13.62 4.14
C GLU A 85 18.49 -13.40 5.65
N GLU A 86 19.62 -13.37 6.36
CA GLU A 86 19.66 -13.13 7.80
C GLU A 86 19.09 -11.76 8.16
N ALA A 87 19.51 -10.69 7.46
CA ALA A 87 19.03 -9.34 7.69
C ALA A 87 17.52 -9.23 7.41
N PHE A 88 17.02 -9.93 6.38
CA PHE A 88 15.60 -9.99 6.09
C PHE A 88 14.80 -10.60 7.24
N TYR A 89 15.25 -11.72 7.79
CA TYR A 89 14.53 -12.37 8.89
C TYR A 89 14.59 -11.57 10.19
N LEU A 90 15.69 -10.88 10.48
CA LEU A 90 15.79 -9.95 11.60
C LEU A 90 14.80 -8.78 11.47
N LEU A 91 14.74 -8.14 10.30
CA LEU A 91 13.79 -7.06 10.04
C LEU A 91 12.34 -7.55 10.03
N ARG A 92 12.07 -8.77 9.57
CA ARG A 92 10.73 -9.37 9.65
C ARG A 92 10.31 -9.63 11.09
N GLU A 93 11.22 -10.07 11.94
CA GLU A 93 10.96 -10.24 13.37
C GLU A 93 10.73 -8.89 14.05
N GLU A 94 11.57 -7.89 13.76
CA GLU A 94 11.35 -6.51 14.22
C GLU A 94 9.98 -5.99 13.80
N PHE A 95 9.58 -6.17 12.54
CA PHE A 95 8.25 -5.79 12.05
C PHE A 95 7.11 -6.42 12.86
N ASN A 96 7.26 -7.69 13.22
CA ASN A 96 6.23 -8.44 13.92
C ASN A 96 6.15 -8.10 15.42
N THR A 97 7.20 -7.49 16.01
CA THR A 97 7.30 -7.27 17.45
C THR A 97 7.34 -5.81 17.87
N THR A 98 7.73 -4.92 16.98
CA THR A 98 7.85 -3.48 17.27
C THR A 98 6.51 -2.83 17.60
N LYS A 99 6.55 -1.92 18.59
CA LYS A 99 5.44 -1.01 18.93
C LYS A 99 5.55 0.34 18.21
N ASP A 100 6.69 0.64 17.61
CA ASP A 100 6.90 1.86 16.82
C ASP A 100 6.25 1.68 15.45
N LEU A 101 5.08 2.29 15.29
CA LEU A 101 4.28 2.19 14.06
C LEU A 101 4.97 2.85 12.87
N ARG A 102 5.74 3.92 13.10
CA ARG A 102 6.52 4.57 12.04
C ARG A 102 7.64 3.66 11.53
N ARG A 103 8.39 3.07 12.44
CA ARG A 103 9.42 2.08 12.11
C ARG A 103 8.82 0.86 11.41
N LYS A 104 7.68 0.40 11.89
CA LYS A 104 6.94 -0.70 11.27
C LYS A 104 6.58 -0.38 9.82
N ALA A 105 6.09 0.82 9.53
CA ALA A 105 5.76 1.27 8.19
C ALA A 105 6.98 1.32 7.23
N THR A 106 8.16 1.77 7.71
CA THR A 106 9.39 1.73 6.89
C THR A 106 9.82 0.29 6.57
N ILE A 107 9.74 -0.60 7.56
CA ILE A 107 10.07 -2.02 7.38
C ILE A 107 9.03 -2.69 6.45
N PHE A 108 7.77 -2.29 6.46
CA PHE A 108 6.74 -2.83 5.56
C PHE A 108 7.12 -2.63 4.08
N ILE A 109 7.62 -1.44 3.71
CA ILE A 109 8.11 -1.16 2.36
C ILE A 109 9.27 -2.08 2.00
N TYR A 110 10.24 -2.23 2.92
CA TYR A 110 11.37 -3.13 2.74
C TYR A 110 10.90 -4.58 2.53
N LEU A 111 10.06 -5.11 3.42
CA LEU A 111 9.55 -6.48 3.33
C LEU A 111 8.82 -6.71 2.01
N ASN A 112 7.96 -5.78 1.59
CA ASN A 112 7.23 -5.89 0.32
C ASN A 112 8.16 -5.98 -0.90
N LYS A 113 9.31 -5.32 -0.88
CA LYS A 113 10.26 -5.33 -1.99
C LYS A 113 11.23 -6.52 -1.96
N HIS A 114 11.57 -7.03 -0.78
CA HIS A 114 12.56 -8.08 -0.58
C HIS A 114 11.96 -9.48 -0.39
N CYS A 115 10.68 -9.59 -0.04
CA CYS A 115 10.02 -10.88 0.14
C CYS A 115 9.67 -11.56 -1.18
N PHE A 116 9.42 -12.86 -1.12
CA PHE A 116 9.03 -13.67 -2.27
C PHE A 116 7.80 -13.10 -2.99
N ASN A 117 7.95 -12.77 -4.27
CA ASN A 117 6.93 -12.19 -5.17
C ASN A 117 6.24 -10.91 -4.68
N GLY A 118 6.77 -10.24 -3.65
CA GLY A 118 6.13 -9.06 -3.07
C GLY A 118 4.77 -9.37 -2.46
N LEU A 119 4.57 -10.59 -2.00
CA LEU A 119 3.34 -11.00 -1.34
C LEU A 119 3.17 -10.27 -0.01
N CYS A 120 1.93 -9.97 0.35
CA CYS A 120 1.56 -9.50 1.67
C CYS A 120 0.69 -10.58 2.32
N ARG A 121 1.27 -11.34 3.26
CA ARG A 121 0.60 -12.47 3.89
C ARG A 121 0.94 -12.51 5.38
N TYR A 122 -0.09 -12.78 6.17
CA TYR A 122 0.00 -12.93 7.61
C TYR A 122 -0.42 -14.34 8.04
N ASN A 123 0.17 -14.82 9.12
CA ASN A 123 -0.25 -16.07 9.74
C ASN A 123 -1.49 -15.85 10.63
N LYS A 124 -2.04 -16.93 11.18
CA LYS A 124 -3.23 -16.87 12.06
C LYS A 124 -3.03 -16.03 13.34
N LYS A 125 -1.77 -15.74 13.72
CA LYS A 125 -1.44 -14.89 14.88
C LYS A 125 -1.23 -13.42 14.48
N GLY A 126 -1.44 -13.05 13.19
CA GLY A 126 -1.27 -11.70 12.68
C GLY A 126 0.18 -11.33 12.33
N GLY A 127 1.13 -12.25 12.37
CA GLY A 127 2.52 -11.99 12.00
C GLY A 127 2.75 -12.14 10.49
N PHE A 128 3.48 -11.18 9.90
CA PHE A 128 3.95 -11.26 8.51
C PHE A 128 4.85 -12.48 8.34
N ASN A 129 4.57 -13.35 7.37
CA ASN A 129 5.20 -14.66 7.26
C ASN A 129 5.70 -15.03 5.85
N VAL A 130 5.84 -14.07 4.95
CA VAL A 130 6.41 -14.32 3.63
C VAL A 130 7.92 -14.52 3.74
N PRO A 131 8.52 -15.50 3.03
CA PRO A 131 9.96 -15.75 3.05
C PRO A 131 10.74 -14.72 2.24
N PHE A 132 12.06 -14.71 2.41
CA PHE A 132 13.00 -13.93 1.61
C PHE A 132 12.88 -14.28 0.12
N GLY A 133 12.91 -13.26 -0.74
CA GLY A 133 12.70 -13.42 -2.19
C GLY A 133 13.97 -13.66 -3.00
N SER A 134 15.14 -13.55 -2.37
CA SER A 134 16.47 -13.78 -3.00
C SER A 134 16.69 -12.96 -4.28
N TYR A 135 16.17 -11.73 -4.34
CA TYR A 135 16.40 -10.86 -5.49
C TYR A 135 17.83 -10.32 -5.50
N LYS A 136 18.44 -10.27 -6.70
CA LYS A 136 19.81 -9.76 -6.86
C LYS A 136 19.95 -8.30 -6.41
N SER A 137 18.99 -7.46 -6.76
CA SER A 137 18.98 -6.02 -6.39
C SER A 137 17.55 -5.49 -6.37
N PRO A 138 16.85 -5.55 -5.24
CA PRO A 138 15.54 -4.92 -5.09
C PRO A 138 15.66 -3.41 -5.27
N SER A 139 14.89 -2.84 -6.20
CA SER A 139 14.90 -1.39 -6.43
C SER A 139 14.05 -0.66 -5.38
N PHE A 140 14.57 0.44 -4.88
CA PHE A 140 13.80 1.38 -4.05
C PHE A 140 12.87 2.22 -4.93
N PRO A 141 11.57 2.32 -4.61
CA PRO A 141 10.58 3.00 -5.45
C PRO A 141 10.45 4.49 -5.13
N GLU A 142 11.54 5.25 -5.19
CA GLU A 142 11.60 6.65 -4.75
C GLU A 142 10.66 7.56 -5.52
N GLU A 143 10.65 7.45 -6.86
CA GLU A 143 9.81 8.28 -7.73
C GLU A 143 8.32 8.01 -7.48
N GLU A 144 7.94 6.74 -7.33
CA GLU A 144 6.57 6.35 -7.04
C GLU A 144 6.12 6.81 -5.65
N MET A 145 7.02 6.81 -4.65
CA MET A 145 6.73 7.31 -3.30
C MET A 145 6.58 8.83 -3.30
N LEU A 146 7.42 9.58 -4.00
CA LEU A 146 7.29 11.02 -4.16
C LEU A 146 5.98 11.40 -4.84
N PHE A 147 5.62 10.69 -5.91
CA PHE A 147 4.34 10.90 -6.58
C PHE A 147 3.15 10.60 -5.64
N PHE A 148 3.22 9.50 -4.90
CA PHE A 148 2.20 9.16 -3.91
C PHE A 148 2.05 10.27 -2.86
N TYR A 149 3.16 10.76 -2.32
CA TYR A 149 3.17 11.86 -1.36
C TYR A 149 2.44 13.10 -1.89
N GLN A 150 2.79 13.54 -3.10
CA GLN A 150 2.16 14.70 -3.74
C GLN A 150 0.66 14.48 -4.00
N LYS A 151 0.30 13.30 -4.52
CA LYS A 151 -1.08 12.94 -4.87
C LYS A 151 -1.97 12.76 -3.64
N SER A 152 -1.41 12.37 -2.52
CA SER A 152 -2.17 12.00 -1.32
C SER A 152 -2.59 13.16 -0.42
N GLN A 153 -2.23 14.42 -0.73
CA GLN A 153 -2.46 15.55 0.20
C GLN A 153 -3.94 15.81 0.51
N ASN A 154 -4.86 15.48 -0.41
CA ASN A 154 -6.31 15.60 -0.23
C ASN A 154 -7.00 14.24 -0.07
N VAL A 155 -6.29 13.26 0.50
CA VAL A 155 -6.77 11.89 0.68
C VAL A 155 -7.03 11.61 2.15
N GLU A 156 -8.20 11.07 2.45
CA GLU A 156 -8.50 10.47 3.74
C GLU A 156 -8.18 8.96 3.66
N PHE A 157 -7.20 8.51 4.46
CA PHE A 157 -6.85 7.09 4.59
C PHE A 157 -7.49 6.48 5.82
N THR A 158 -8.28 5.43 5.63
CA THR A 158 -9.02 4.76 6.71
C THR A 158 -8.72 3.26 6.76
N ASN A 159 -8.81 2.70 7.96
CA ASN A 159 -8.67 1.26 8.20
C ASN A 159 -9.93 0.75 8.89
N MET A 160 -10.97 0.58 8.11
CA MET A 160 -12.30 0.15 8.60
C MET A 160 -12.80 -1.05 7.80
N ASP A 161 -13.84 -1.69 8.33
CA ASP A 161 -14.64 -2.61 7.52
C ASP A 161 -15.28 -1.85 6.34
N PHE A 162 -15.32 -2.48 5.18
CA PHE A 162 -15.86 -1.85 3.97
C PHE A 162 -17.34 -1.42 4.12
N THR A 163 -18.10 -2.11 4.97
CA THR A 163 -19.50 -1.74 5.24
C THR A 163 -19.62 -0.39 5.93
N ASP A 164 -18.66 -0.06 6.82
CA ASP A 164 -18.59 1.25 7.48
C ASP A 164 -18.14 2.35 6.52
N VAL A 165 -17.28 2.02 5.55
CA VAL A 165 -16.93 2.91 4.44
C VAL A 165 -18.15 3.22 3.58
N LEU A 166 -18.91 2.17 3.18
CA LEU A 166 -20.07 2.33 2.32
C LEU A 166 -21.21 3.13 2.98
N ARG A 167 -21.33 3.09 4.32
CA ARG A 167 -22.29 3.95 5.06
C ARG A 167 -21.97 5.43 4.97
N GLN A 168 -20.76 5.81 4.59
CA GLN A 168 -20.32 7.20 4.45
C GLN A 168 -20.52 7.77 3.04
N VAL A 169 -21.01 6.96 2.11
CA VAL A 169 -21.24 7.37 0.71
C VAL A 169 -22.37 8.40 0.64
N LYS A 170 -22.14 9.45 -0.13
CA LYS A 170 -23.08 10.55 -0.36
C LYS A 170 -23.45 10.63 -1.85
N ALA A 171 -24.45 11.45 -2.14
CA ALA A 171 -24.75 11.79 -3.53
C ALA A 171 -23.51 12.38 -4.21
N ASN A 172 -23.30 12.07 -5.49
CA ASN A 172 -22.14 12.43 -6.30
C ASN A 172 -20.79 11.83 -5.89
N ASP A 173 -20.74 10.90 -4.93
CA ASP A 173 -19.56 10.10 -4.70
C ASP A 173 -19.43 9.01 -5.77
N VAL A 174 -18.21 8.73 -6.19
CA VAL A 174 -17.86 7.60 -7.07
C VAL A 174 -17.22 6.51 -6.24
N VAL A 175 -17.82 5.33 -6.24
CA VAL A 175 -17.31 4.18 -5.47
C VAL A 175 -16.72 3.15 -6.42
N TYR A 176 -15.45 2.83 -6.23
CA TYR A 176 -14.77 1.75 -6.95
C TYR A 176 -14.56 0.56 -6.01
N CYS A 177 -15.29 -0.53 -6.22
CA CYS A 177 -15.21 -1.75 -5.42
C CYS A 177 -14.46 -2.86 -6.17
N ASP A 178 -13.33 -3.27 -5.60
CA ASP A 178 -12.53 -4.41 -6.07
C ASP A 178 -12.23 -5.35 -4.88
N PRO A 179 -13.25 -6.06 -4.37
CA PRO A 179 -13.10 -6.93 -3.21
C PRO A 179 -12.18 -8.13 -3.52
N PRO A 180 -11.54 -8.74 -2.50
CA PRO A 180 -10.80 -9.97 -2.67
C PRO A 180 -11.70 -11.07 -3.25
N TYR A 181 -11.19 -11.78 -4.25
CA TYR A 181 -11.92 -12.89 -4.87
C TYR A 181 -11.94 -14.09 -3.93
N VAL A 182 -13.09 -14.76 -3.85
CA VAL A 182 -13.18 -16.07 -3.19
C VAL A 182 -12.35 -17.06 -3.98
N PRO A 183 -11.41 -17.80 -3.36
CA PRO A 183 -10.68 -18.84 -4.08
C PRO A 183 -11.67 -19.83 -4.70
N LEU A 184 -11.53 -20.08 -5.99
CA LEU A 184 -12.22 -21.21 -6.61
C LEU A 184 -11.66 -22.48 -5.99
N THR A 185 -12.48 -23.19 -5.22
CA THR A 185 -12.17 -24.52 -4.64
C THR A 185 -12.08 -25.58 -5.72
#